data_6a8cc25acb259011b6ab47659e08d9e6
#
_entry.id   6a8cc25acb259011b6ab47659e08d9e6
#
_cell.length_a   1.000
_cell.length_b   1.000
_cell.length_c   1.000
_cell.angle_alpha   90.00
_cell.angle_beta   90.00
_cell.angle_gamma   90.00
#
_symmetry.space_group_name_H-M   'P 1'
#
loop_
_entity.id
_entity.type
_entity.pdbx_description
1 polymer ?
#
loop_
_entity_poly.entity_id
_entity_poly.type
_entity_poly.pdbx_seq_one_letter_code
_entity_poly.pdbx_strand_id
1 'polypeptide(L)'
;MASKQTEELNKLYLELVAALKANPEMPLDELRHMFEQWERITGEPGGVDYIETDAGGVPAMWAAPKSCAQDRVLLCAHGGGYVAGSMYTHRKVYAHAAKAIGCRALIVHYGRAPENVHPGPVNDMVRSYKWLLDQGIRPGHIALIGDSAGGGLAVTTILRAREQGLPLPAATMPLSPWLDMDATGETFETNAAKDLIVTRDLIQGMAGTFLGEGGNRRDPLANPLHADLKGFPPIYIQTGADETLLDDSRKLADLARKSGVGVTLEIVPEMQHVFQFLAGTAPEADAAIRRLADWVRPKLGLG
;
A
#
# COMPACT_ATOMS: atom_id res chain seq x y z
N MET A 1 24.02 5.73 -6.61
CA MET A 1 23.83 4.50 -7.40
C MET A 1 23.15 3.48 -6.50
N ALA A 2 22.08 2.87 -7.03
CA ALA A 2 21.38 1.79 -6.34
C ALA A 2 22.34 0.62 -6.03
N SER A 3 22.12 -0.06 -4.92
CA SER A 3 22.91 -1.22 -4.55
C SER A 3 22.61 -2.40 -5.47
N LYS A 4 23.55 -3.34 -5.58
CA LYS A 4 23.37 -4.55 -6.40
C LYS A 4 22.16 -5.39 -5.99
N GLN A 5 21.76 -5.31 -4.73
CA GLN A 5 20.61 -6.04 -4.19
C GLN A 5 19.28 -5.62 -4.81
N THR A 6 19.18 -4.40 -5.36
CA THR A 6 17.96 -3.93 -6.04
C THR A 6 17.68 -4.68 -7.35
N GLU A 7 18.68 -5.36 -7.92
CA GLU A 7 18.52 -6.18 -9.12
C GLU A 7 17.54 -7.37 -8.92
N GLU A 8 17.34 -7.84 -7.68
CA GLU A 8 16.39 -8.94 -7.42
C GLU A 8 14.94 -8.51 -7.66
N LEU A 9 14.59 -7.27 -7.30
CA LEU A 9 13.27 -6.71 -7.63
C LEU A 9 13.10 -6.53 -9.14
N ASN A 10 14.14 -6.05 -9.82
CA ASN A 10 14.14 -5.88 -11.27
C ASN A 10 13.88 -7.21 -11.98
N LYS A 11 14.55 -8.29 -11.57
CA LYS A 11 14.32 -9.63 -12.12
C LYS A 11 12.89 -10.10 -11.93
N LEU A 12 12.35 -9.94 -10.70
CA LEU A 12 10.98 -10.33 -10.38
C LEU A 12 9.97 -9.64 -11.29
N TYR A 13 10.13 -8.34 -11.51
CA TYR A 13 9.24 -7.56 -12.38
C TYR A 13 9.36 -7.96 -13.84
N LEU A 14 10.59 -8.17 -14.34
CA LEU A 14 10.83 -8.63 -15.70
C LEU A 14 10.30 -10.04 -15.94
N GLU A 15 10.40 -10.96 -14.97
CA GLU A 15 9.80 -12.30 -15.02
C GLU A 15 8.28 -12.23 -15.19
N LEU A 16 7.59 -11.40 -14.38
CA LEU A 16 6.13 -11.22 -14.47
C LEU A 16 5.74 -10.61 -15.82
N VAL A 17 6.41 -9.54 -16.25
CA VAL A 17 6.12 -8.88 -17.54
C VAL A 17 6.36 -9.84 -18.71
N ALA A 18 7.41 -10.65 -18.66
CA ALA A 18 7.68 -11.66 -19.68
C ALA A 18 6.58 -12.73 -19.75
N ALA A 19 6.10 -13.19 -18.59
CA ALA A 19 5.01 -14.17 -18.51
C ALA A 19 3.69 -13.60 -19.07
N LEU A 20 3.34 -12.37 -18.70
CA LEU A 20 2.14 -11.69 -19.22
C LEU A 20 2.21 -11.45 -20.75
N LYS A 21 3.40 -11.12 -21.27
CA LYS A 21 3.60 -10.98 -22.72
C LYS A 21 3.51 -12.33 -23.47
N ALA A 22 3.99 -13.40 -22.84
CA ALA A 22 3.91 -14.75 -23.39
C ALA A 22 2.49 -15.32 -23.37
N ASN A 23 1.67 -14.95 -22.38
CA ASN A 23 0.29 -15.36 -22.22
C ASN A 23 -0.60 -14.14 -21.88
N PRO A 24 -1.01 -13.34 -22.90
CA PRO A 24 -1.85 -12.15 -22.66
C PRO A 24 -3.24 -12.46 -22.06
N GLU A 25 -3.72 -13.69 -22.23
CA GLU A 25 -4.98 -14.19 -21.68
C GLU A 25 -4.76 -15.07 -20.44
N MET A 26 -3.68 -14.80 -19.69
CA MET A 26 -3.35 -15.56 -18.48
C MET A 26 -4.57 -15.64 -17.54
N PRO A 27 -4.97 -16.85 -17.11
CA PRO A 27 -6.04 -17.01 -16.12
C PRO A 27 -5.72 -16.25 -14.83
N LEU A 28 -6.76 -15.67 -14.22
CA LEU A 28 -6.60 -14.83 -13.03
C LEU A 28 -5.97 -15.58 -11.84
N ASP A 29 -6.28 -16.84 -11.68
CA ASP A 29 -5.68 -17.69 -10.64
C ASP A 29 -4.18 -17.93 -10.86
N GLU A 30 -3.75 -18.07 -12.12
CA GLU A 30 -2.34 -18.17 -12.49
C GLU A 30 -1.62 -16.84 -12.21
N LEU A 31 -2.21 -15.70 -12.60
CA LEU A 31 -1.70 -14.36 -12.28
C LEU A 31 -1.53 -14.18 -10.77
N ARG A 32 -2.57 -14.52 -9.99
CA ARG A 32 -2.53 -14.45 -8.53
C ARG A 32 -1.45 -15.34 -7.94
N HIS A 33 -1.29 -16.56 -8.47
CA HIS A 33 -0.23 -17.48 -8.03
C HIS A 33 1.17 -16.90 -8.31
N MET A 34 1.38 -16.22 -9.42
CA MET A 34 2.64 -15.53 -9.70
C MET A 34 2.91 -14.41 -8.69
N PHE A 35 1.89 -13.64 -8.31
CA PHE A 35 2.03 -12.59 -7.29
C PHE A 35 2.38 -13.18 -5.90
N GLU A 36 1.92 -14.37 -5.54
CA GLU A 36 2.31 -15.01 -4.27
C GLU A 36 3.83 -15.29 -4.17
N GLN A 37 4.54 -15.34 -5.30
CA GLN A 37 6.00 -15.50 -5.31
C GLN A 37 6.76 -14.23 -4.89
N TRP A 38 6.09 -13.09 -4.80
CA TRP A 38 6.75 -11.81 -4.45
C TRP A 38 7.31 -11.79 -3.04
N GLU A 39 6.74 -12.56 -2.12
CA GLU A 39 7.26 -12.67 -0.75
C GLU A 39 8.72 -13.16 -0.69
N ARG A 40 9.21 -13.85 -1.74
CA ARG A 40 10.55 -14.47 -1.77
C ARG A 40 11.69 -13.48 -1.71
N ILE A 41 11.50 -12.24 -2.19
CA ILE A 41 12.56 -11.23 -2.24
C ILE A 41 12.71 -10.44 -0.94
N THR A 42 11.70 -10.49 -0.07
CA THR A 42 11.75 -9.84 1.24
C THR A 42 12.42 -10.77 2.24
N GLY A 43 13.43 -10.25 2.94
CA GLY A 43 14.09 -10.98 4.01
C GLY A 43 13.13 -11.30 5.16
N GLU A 44 13.29 -12.45 5.83
CA GLU A 44 12.45 -12.78 6.99
C GLU A 44 12.81 -11.91 8.20
N PRO A 45 11.88 -11.11 8.75
CA PRO A 45 12.14 -10.30 9.94
C PRO A 45 12.13 -11.19 11.18
N GLY A 46 13.29 -11.62 11.66
CA GLY A 46 13.37 -12.48 12.85
C GLY A 46 12.62 -11.92 14.05
N GLY A 47 11.99 -12.80 14.84
CA GLY A 47 11.29 -12.46 16.08
C GLY A 47 9.92 -11.82 15.88
N VAL A 48 9.22 -12.19 14.83
CA VAL A 48 7.84 -11.79 14.54
C VAL A 48 6.96 -13.04 14.49
N ASP A 49 5.84 -13.01 15.18
CA ASP A 49 4.83 -14.06 15.13
C ASP A 49 3.73 -13.65 14.13
N TYR A 50 3.29 -14.61 13.30
CA TYR A 50 2.20 -14.42 12.34
C TYR A 50 0.98 -15.22 12.78
N ILE A 51 -0.15 -14.54 12.95
CA ILE A 51 -1.39 -15.14 13.50
C ILE A 51 -2.57 -14.71 12.63
N GLU A 52 -3.19 -15.64 11.94
CA GLU A 52 -4.42 -15.37 11.20
C GLU A 52 -5.57 -15.03 12.12
N THR A 53 -6.43 -14.12 11.69
CA THR A 53 -7.58 -13.63 12.46
C THR A 53 -8.71 -13.20 11.54
N ASP A 54 -9.88 -13.00 12.10
CA ASP A 54 -11.00 -12.31 11.48
C ASP A 54 -11.08 -10.87 12.02
N ALA A 55 -11.02 -9.90 11.12
CA ALA A 55 -11.07 -8.49 11.45
C ALA A 55 -12.44 -7.88 11.09
N GLY A 56 -13.48 -8.30 11.77
CA GLY A 56 -14.85 -7.81 11.53
C GLY A 56 -15.51 -8.43 10.29
N GLY A 57 -15.29 -9.72 10.07
CA GLY A 57 -15.77 -10.46 8.91
C GLY A 57 -14.83 -10.35 7.69
N VAL A 58 -13.61 -9.84 7.89
CA VAL A 58 -12.58 -9.77 6.85
C VAL A 58 -11.36 -10.58 7.31
N PRO A 59 -10.91 -11.58 6.53
CA PRO A 59 -9.68 -12.30 6.85
C PRO A 59 -8.50 -11.35 6.99
N ALA A 60 -7.66 -11.55 7.99
CA ALA A 60 -6.48 -10.72 8.23
C ALA A 60 -5.39 -11.52 8.94
N MET A 61 -4.19 -10.97 8.98
CA MET A 61 -3.06 -11.55 9.68
C MET A 61 -2.41 -10.52 10.61
N TRP A 62 -2.22 -10.87 11.86
CA TRP A 62 -1.32 -10.16 12.73
C TRP A 62 0.13 -10.53 12.41
N ALA A 63 0.97 -9.52 12.22
CA ALA A 63 2.41 -9.64 12.36
C ALA A 63 2.81 -8.93 13.65
N ALA A 64 3.20 -9.71 14.66
CA ALA A 64 3.44 -9.24 16.01
C ALA A 64 4.93 -9.42 16.39
N PRO A 65 5.75 -8.35 16.30
CA PRO A 65 7.12 -8.37 16.82
C PRO A 65 7.12 -8.64 18.33
N LYS A 66 8.04 -9.51 18.82
CA LYS A 66 8.06 -9.97 20.23
C LYS A 66 8.21 -8.84 21.27
N SER A 67 8.81 -7.72 20.90
CA SER A 67 9.04 -6.57 21.78
C SER A 67 8.29 -5.32 21.31
N CYS A 68 7.04 -5.43 20.88
CA CYS A 68 6.25 -4.31 20.40
C CYS A 68 5.17 -3.87 21.39
N ALA A 69 4.72 -2.62 21.26
CA ALA A 69 3.56 -2.11 21.97
C ALA A 69 2.28 -2.79 21.46
N GLN A 70 1.55 -3.45 22.37
CA GLN A 70 0.39 -4.27 22.00
C GLN A 70 -0.85 -3.45 21.64
N ASP A 71 -0.91 -2.20 22.05
CA ASP A 71 -2.01 -1.26 21.80
C ASP A 71 -1.69 -0.22 20.70
N ARG A 72 -0.62 -0.45 19.93
CA ARG A 72 -0.25 0.32 18.74
C ARG A 72 -0.37 -0.57 17.52
N VAL A 73 -1.09 -0.09 16.51
CA VAL A 73 -1.43 -0.92 15.34
C VAL A 73 -1.11 -0.18 14.05
N LEU A 74 -0.42 -0.89 13.16
CA LEU A 74 -0.28 -0.55 11.76
C LEU A 74 -1.32 -1.34 10.97
N LEU A 75 -2.36 -0.68 10.47
CA LEU A 75 -3.37 -1.30 9.60
C LEU A 75 -2.85 -1.29 8.17
N CYS A 76 -2.68 -2.47 7.58
CA CYS A 76 -1.97 -2.65 6.32
C CYS A 76 -2.91 -3.10 5.20
N ALA A 77 -2.82 -2.43 4.05
CA ALA A 77 -3.50 -2.79 2.81
C ALA A 77 -2.47 -3.20 1.75
N HIS A 78 -2.54 -4.44 1.27
CA HIS A 78 -1.59 -4.95 0.28
C HIS A 78 -1.82 -4.38 -1.11
N GLY A 79 -0.75 -4.31 -1.93
CA GLY A 79 -0.80 -4.00 -3.34
C GLY A 79 -1.31 -5.16 -4.20
N GLY A 80 -1.11 -5.05 -5.51
CA GLY A 80 -1.54 -6.05 -6.51
C GLY A 80 -2.70 -5.60 -7.38
N GLY A 81 -2.85 -4.28 -7.59
CA GLY A 81 -3.80 -3.70 -8.55
C GLY A 81 -5.27 -3.96 -8.22
N TYR A 82 -5.62 -4.22 -6.98
CA TYR A 82 -6.93 -4.68 -6.49
C TYR A 82 -7.35 -6.08 -6.98
N VAL A 83 -6.56 -6.74 -7.83
CA VAL A 83 -6.90 -8.03 -8.45
C VAL A 83 -6.03 -9.18 -7.95
N ALA A 84 -4.84 -8.90 -7.48
CA ALA A 84 -3.84 -9.85 -6.99
C ALA A 84 -3.27 -9.43 -5.64
N GLY A 85 -2.26 -10.15 -5.15
CA GLY A 85 -1.67 -9.94 -3.82
C GLY A 85 -2.52 -10.52 -2.69
N SER A 86 -1.94 -10.59 -1.51
CA SER A 86 -2.59 -11.17 -0.33
C SER A 86 -1.89 -10.72 0.96
N MET A 87 -2.48 -11.06 2.10
CA MET A 87 -1.81 -10.90 3.40
C MET A 87 -0.53 -11.74 3.47
N TYR A 88 -0.42 -12.83 2.70
CA TYR A 88 0.76 -13.69 2.67
C TYR A 88 1.91 -13.08 1.86
N THR A 89 1.63 -12.51 0.69
CA THR A 89 2.64 -11.81 -0.14
C THR A 89 3.30 -10.66 0.60
N HIS A 90 2.54 -9.96 1.46
CA HIS A 90 2.99 -8.73 2.11
C HIS A 90 3.38 -8.90 3.59
N ARG A 91 3.22 -10.10 4.17
CA ARG A 91 3.47 -10.32 5.60
C ARG A 91 4.86 -9.86 6.04
N LYS A 92 5.89 -10.15 5.25
CA LYS A 92 7.27 -9.83 5.61
C LYS A 92 7.56 -8.33 5.56
N VAL A 93 7.17 -7.64 4.48
CA VAL A 93 7.43 -6.19 4.34
C VAL A 93 6.72 -5.39 5.44
N TYR A 94 5.46 -5.72 5.75
CA TYR A 94 4.75 -5.05 6.83
C TYR A 94 5.24 -5.47 8.22
N ALA A 95 5.76 -6.68 8.38
CA ALA A 95 6.43 -7.09 9.61
C ALA A 95 7.74 -6.33 9.84
N HIS A 96 8.53 -6.03 8.81
CA HIS A 96 9.68 -5.13 8.91
C HIS A 96 9.26 -3.73 9.35
N ALA A 97 8.20 -3.17 8.75
CA ALA A 97 7.67 -1.87 9.14
C ALA A 97 7.17 -1.88 10.60
N ALA A 98 6.37 -2.87 10.99
CA ALA A 98 5.87 -3.01 12.37
C ALA A 98 7.00 -3.13 13.39
N LYS A 99 8.03 -3.92 13.08
CA LYS A 99 9.22 -4.10 13.93
C LYS A 99 10.00 -2.79 14.09
N ALA A 100 10.22 -2.06 13.01
CA ALA A 100 10.92 -0.77 13.04
C ALA A 100 10.12 0.29 13.84
N ILE A 101 8.80 0.30 13.69
CA ILE A 101 7.90 1.20 14.43
C ILE A 101 7.79 0.79 15.91
N GLY A 102 7.88 -0.50 16.22
CA GLY A 102 7.65 -1.04 17.56
C GLY A 102 6.16 -1.25 17.88
N CYS A 103 5.36 -1.63 16.89
CA CYS A 103 3.92 -1.89 16.99
C CYS A 103 3.56 -3.25 16.39
N ARG A 104 2.27 -3.65 16.45
CA ARG A 104 1.75 -4.79 15.68
C ARG A 104 1.28 -4.31 14.30
N ALA A 105 1.38 -5.17 13.27
CA ALA A 105 0.70 -4.96 12.00
C ALA A 105 -0.54 -5.86 11.91
N LEU A 106 -1.66 -5.30 11.46
CA LEU A 106 -2.84 -6.04 11.01
C LEU A 106 -2.90 -5.96 9.49
N ILE A 107 -2.57 -7.03 8.80
CA ILE A 107 -2.51 -7.12 7.35
C ILE A 107 -3.86 -7.66 6.86
N VAL A 108 -4.64 -6.80 6.22
CA VAL A 108 -5.99 -7.15 5.78
C VAL A 108 -5.95 -7.88 4.45
N HIS A 109 -6.64 -9.00 4.37
CA HIS A 109 -6.88 -9.73 3.12
C HIS A 109 -8.24 -9.32 2.55
N TYR A 110 -8.32 -8.10 2.05
CA TYR A 110 -9.54 -7.55 1.47
C TYR A 110 -9.96 -8.33 0.21
N GLY A 111 -11.26 -8.37 -0.05
CA GLY A 111 -11.78 -9.02 -1.25
C GLY A 111 -11.29 -8.30 -2.52
N ARG A 112 -10.80 -9.08 -3.48
CA ARG A 112 -10.21 -8.57 -4.72
C ARG A 112 -11.20 -8.60 -5.87
N ALA A 113 -11.02 -7.75 -6.84
CA ALA A 113 -11.75 -7.77 -8.09
C ALA A 113 -11.29 -8.97 -8.97
N PRO A 114 -12.13 -9.51 -9.83
CA PRO A 114 -13.50 -9.08 -10.13
C PRO A 114 -14.56 -9.57 -9.15
N GLU A 115 -14.25 -10.46 -8.21
CA GLU A 115 -15.20 -11.04 -7.26
C GLU A 115 -15.75 -10.00 -6.28
N ASN A 116 -14.94 -8.99 -5.93
CA ASN A 116 -15.31 -7.90 -5.04
C ASN A 116 -14.83 -6.56 -5.64
N VAL A 117 -15.65 -6.00 -6.52
CA VAL A 117 -15.37 -4.73 -7.19
C VAL A 117 -15.53 -3.53 -6.25
N HIS A 118 -15.07 -2.36 -6.68
CA HIS A 118 -15.27 -1.09 -5.98
C HIS A 118 -16.77 -0.87 -5.64
N PRO A 119 -17.11 -0.43 -4.41
CA PRO A 119 -16.26 -0.05 -3.29
C PRO A 119 -15.95 -1.20 -2.30
N GLY A 120 -16.08 -2.45 -2.69
CA GLY A 120 -15.88 -3.63 -1.83
C GLY A 120 -14.57 -3.58 -1.04
N PRO A 121 -13.38 -3.46 -1.67
CA PRO A 121 -12.09 -3.41 -0.98
C PRO A 121 -12.01 -2.28 0.06
N VAL A 122 -12.54 -1.09 -0.25
CA VAL A 122 -12.59 0.05 0.68
C VAL A 122 -13.46 -0.28 1.90
N ASN A 123 -14.62 -0.90 1.67
CA ASN A 123 -15.53 -1.29 2.75
C ASN A 123 -14.92 -2.36 3.65
N ASP A 124 -14.13 -3.31 3.10
CA ASP A 124 -13.41 -4.32 3.87
C ASP A 124 -12.37 -3.67 4.79
N MET A 125 -11.59 -2.73 4.25
CA MET A 125 -10.61 -1.99 5.03
C MET A 125 -11.25 -1.17 6.15
N VAL A 126 -12.37 -0.49 5.91
CA VAL A 126 -13.08 0.28 6.94
C VAL A 126 -13.71 -0.64 7.99
N ARG A 127 -14.22 -1.81 7.61
CA ARG A 127 -14.69 -2.82 8.59
C ARG A 127 -13.58 -3.27 9.51
N SER A 128 -12.40 -3.54 8.96
CA SER A 128 -11.21 -3.93 9.74
C SER A 128 -10.73 -2.78 10.64
N TYR A 129 -10.77 -1.53 10.16
CA TYR A 129 -10.48 -0.35 10.97
C TYR A 129 -11.47 -0.19 12.13
N LYS A 130 -12.78 -0.27 11.84
CA LYS A 130 -13.83 -0.23 12.84
C LYS A 130 -13.66 -1.35 13.87
N TRP A 131 -13.36 -2.57 13.43
CA TRP A 131 -13.09 -3.70 14.31
C TRP A 131 -11.95 -3.39 15.30
N LEU A 132 -10.86 -2.75 14.87
CA LEU A 132 -9.78 -2.32 15.77
C LEU A 132 -10.30 -1.35 16.85
N LEU A 133 -11.13 -0.39 16.47
CA LEU A 133 -11.77 0.55 17.43
C LEU A 133 -12.67 -0.20 18.42
N ASP A 134 -13.46 -1.17 17.94
CA ASP A 134 -14.34 -1.99 18.78
C ASP A 134 -13.55 -2.91 19.73
N GLN A 135 -12.28 -3.28 19.38
CA GLN A 135 -11.34 -3.96 20.29
C GLN A 135 -10.70 -3.01 21.32
N GLY A 136 -11.09 -1.75 21.35
CA GLY A 136 -10.58 -0.75 22.29
C GLY A 136 -9.26 -0.11 21.89
N ILE A 137 -8.77 -0.31 20.68
CA ILE A 137 -7.59 0.40 20.17
C ILE A 137 -7.98 1.86 19.90
N ARG A 138 -7.29 2.79 20.53
CA ARG A 138 -7.57 4.23 20.36
C ARG A 138 -7.23 4.67 18.92
N PRO A 139 -8.00 5.55 18.28
CA PRO A 139 -7.74 6.02 16.92
C PRO A 139 -6.34 6.63 16.76
N GLY A 140 -5.86 7.40 17.74
CA GLY A 140 -4.49 7.94 17.78
C GLY A 140 -3.38 6.88 17.96
N HIS A 141 -3.72 5.61 18.14
CA HIS A 141 -2.81 4.47 18.22
C HIS A 141 -2.81 3.62 16.95
N ILE A 142 -3.54 4.05 15.91
CA ILE A 142 -3.62 3.36 14.62
C ILE A 142 -3.00 4.25 13.55
N ALA A 143 -2.11 3.70 12.74
CA ALA A 143 -1.67 4.30 11.49
C ALA A 143 -2.01 3.35 10.34
N LEU A 144 -2.31 3.89 9.16
CA LEU A 144 -2.54 3.11 7.96
C LEU A 144 -1.28 3.09 7.10
N ILE A 145 -1.01 1.95 6.47
CA ILE A 145 0.02 1.79 5.46
C ILE A 145 -0.51 0.93 4.32
N GLY A 146 -0.04 1.18 3.13
CA GLY A 146 -0.35 0.35 1.98
C GLY A 146 0.56 0.69 0.81
N ASP A 147 0.75 -0.26 -0.08
CA ASP A 147 1.57 -0.08 -1.27
C ASP A 147 0.74 -0.17 -2.55
N SER A 148 1.10 0.58 -3.58
CA SER A 148 0.42 0.56 -4.89
C SER A 148 -1.10 0.77 -4.73
N ALA A 149 -1.93 -0.18 -5.17
CA ALA A 149 -3.39 -0.19 -4.91
C ALA A 149 -3.72 -0.12 -3.42
N GLY A 150 -2.95 -0.82 -2.56
CA GLY A 150 -3.06 -0.71 -1.11
C GLY A 150 -2.72 0.67 -0.58
N GLY A 151 -1.81 1.41 -1.25
CA GLY A 151 -1.53 2.81 -0.97
C GLY A 151 -2.75 3.70 -1.22
N GLY A 152 -3.49 3.43 -2.31
CA GLY A 152 -4.80 4.03 -2.57
C GLY A 152 -5.82 3.68 -1.46
N LEU A 153 -5.90 2.39 -1.07
CA LEU A 153 -6.78 1.95 0.02
C LEU A 153 -6.43 2.59 1.37
N ALA A 154 -5.15 2.80 1.67
CA ALA A 154 -4.76 3.47 2.90
C ALA A 154 -5.31 4.91 2.99
N VAL A 155 -5.45 5.61 1.86
CA VAL A 155 -6.06 6.93 1.78
C VAL A 155 -7.59 6.83 1.79
N THR A 156 -8.17 5.99 0.91
CA THR A 156 -9.64 5.91 0.74
C THR A 156 -10.34 5.31 1.96
N THR A 157 -9.68 4.45 2.72
CA THR A 157 -10.17 3.96 4.02
C THR A 157 -10.44 5.10 4.99
N ILE A 158 -9.57 6.10 5.06
CA ILE A 158 -9.75 7.26 5.95
C ILE A 158 -10.89 8.16 5.45
N LEU A 159 -11.00 8.35 4.13
CA LEU A 159 -12.13 9.07 3.54
C LEU A 159 -13.45 8.40 3.91
N ARG A 160 -13.53 7.08 3.74
CA ARG A 160 -14.72 6.30 4.06
C ARG A 160 -15.03 6.27 5.55
N ALA A 161 -14.00 6.15 6.40
CA ALA A 161 -14.16 6.23 7.85
C ALA A 161 -14.75 7.60 8.27
N ARG A 162 -14.27 8.69 7.66
CA ARG A 162 -14.81 10.05 7.87
C ARG A 162 -16.28 10.16 7.44
N GLU A 163 -16.65 9.62 6.27
CA GLU A 163 -18.04 9.58 5.80
C GLU A 163 -18.96 8.84 6.78
N GLN A 164 -18.44 7.82 7.44
CA GLN A 164 -19.18 7.04 8.46
C GLN A 164 -19.14 7.68 9.86
N GLY A 165 -18.52 8.84 10.01
CA GLY A 165 -18.39 9.51 11.32
C GLY A 165 -17.49 8.79 12.31
N LEU A 166 -16.61 7.88 11.85
CA LEU A 166 -15.62 7.22 12.70
C LEU A 166 -14.49 8.20 13.07
N PRO A 167 -13.89 8.07 14.26
CA PRO A 167 -12.70 8.83 14.60
C PRO A 167 -11.55 8.44 13.67
N LEU A 168 -10.73 9.44 13.26
CA LEU A 168 -9.67 9.21 12.29
C LEU A 168 -8.36 8.71 12.95
N PRO A 169 -7.53 7.94 12.22
CA PRO A 169 -6.26 7.42 12.73
C PRO A 169 -5.21 8.51 12.90
N ALA A 170 -4.08 8.17 13.51
CA ALA A 170 -2.97 9.08 13.79
C ALA A 170 -2.25 9.57 12.51
N ALA A 171 -2.16 8.72 11.49
CA ALA A 171 -1.42 8.99 10.25
C ALA A 171 -1.75 7.98 9.15
N THR A 172 -1.34 8.30 7.92
CA THR A 172 -1.30 7.34 6.81
C THR A 172 0.02 7.41 6.04
N MET A 173 0.47 6.26 5.55
CA MET A 173 1.76 6.08 4.91
C MET A 173 1.61 5.30 3.59
N PRO A 174 1.11 5.93 2.51
CA PRO A 174 1.05 5.28 1.20
C PRO A 174 2.46 5.13 0.59
N LEU A 175 2.77 3.91 0.14
CA LEU A 175 4.02 3.54 -0.53
C LEU A 175 3.72 3.37 -2.02
N SER A 176 4.43 4.10 -2.88
CA SER A 176 4.22 4.05 -4.35
C SER A 176 2.73 4.00 -4.73
N PRO A 177 1.87 4.88 -4.18
CA PRO A 177 0.42 4.69 -4.26
C PRO A 177 -0.10 4.83 -5.69
N TRP A 178 -1.00 3.94 -6.09
CA TRP A 178 -1.84 4.12 -7.24
C TRP A 178 -3.14 4.81 -6.86
N LEU A 179 -3.40 5.97 -7.44
CA LEU A 179 -4.51 6.87 -7.06
C LEU A 179 -5.35 7.29 -8.27
N ASP A 180 -4.68 7.55 -9.40
CA ASP A 180 -5.33 8.08 -10.61
C ASP A 180 -5.85 6.93 -11.50
N MET A 181 -7.15 6.67 -11.44
CA MET A 181 -7.79 5.63 -12.25
C MET A 181 -7.76 5.92 -13.77
N ASP A 182 -7.49 7.17 -14.16
CA ASP A 182 -7.38 7.58 -15.56
C ASP A 182 -5.95 7.54 -16.10
N ALA A 183 -4.94 7.31 -15.23
CA ALA A 183 -3.53 7.26 -15.57
C ALA A 183 -3.04 8.52 -16.32
N THR A 184 -3.36 9.71 -15.80
CA THR A 184 -3.09 11.01 -16.46
C THR A 184 -1.71 11.60 -16.11
N GLY A 185 -0.90 10.93 -15.28
CA GLY A 185 0.43 11.40 -14.91
C GLY A 185 1.38 11.48 -16.11
N GLU A 186 2.19 12.56 -16.19
CA GLU A 186 3.23 12.69 -17.21
C GLU A 186 4.33 11.63 -17.06
N THR A 187 4.49 11.09 -15.85
CA THR A 187 5.49 10.05 -15.57
C THR A 187 5.17 8.73 -16.26
N PHE A 188 3.94 8.50 -16.74
CA PHE A 188 3.64 7.39 -17.66
C PHE A 188 4.35 7.51 -19.00
N GLU A 189 4.81 8.71 -19.39
CA GLU A 189 5.65 8.93 -20.59
C GLU A 189 7.13 9.05 -20.21
N THR A 190 7.44 9.93 -19.22
CA THR A 190 8.84 10.28 -18.91
C THR A 190 9.61 9.15 -18.20
N ASN A 191 8.91 8.26 -17.50
CA ASN A 191 9.48 7.09 -16.84
C ASN A 191 9.14 5.76 -17.51
N ALA A 192 8.44 5.76 -18.67
CA ALA A 192 8.03 4.54 -19.39
C ALA A 192 9.19 3.56 -19.69
N ALA A 193 10.39 4.08 -19.94
CA ALA A 193 11.57 3.26 -20.21
C ALA A 193 12.31 2.80 -18.92
N LYS A 194 11.93 3.31 -17.75
CA LYS A 194 12.58 3.04 -16.48
C LYS A 194 11.76 2.11 -15.58
N ASP A 195 10.45 2.31 -15.54
CA ASP A 195 9.53 1.48 -14.76
C ASP A 195 9.46 0.09 -15.42
N LEU A 196 9.83 -0.93 -14.65
CA LEU A 196 9.95 -2.30 -15.17
C LEU A 196 8.63 -3.08 -15.11
N ILE A 197 7.60 -2.55 -14.45
CA ILE A 197 6.35 -3.28 -14.24
C ILE A 197 5.10 -2.47 -14.59
N VAL A 198 5.03 -1.21 -14.16
CA VAL A 198 3.79 -0.43 -14.28
C VAL A 198 3.75 0.31 -15.63
N THR A 199 2.72 0.00 -16.40
CA THR A 199 2.44 0.69 -17.67
C THR A 199 1.04 1.30 -17.63
N ARG A 200 0.78 2.29 -18.50
CA ARG A 200 -0.54 2.90 -18.63
C ARG A 200 -1.62 1.87 -18.96
N ASP A 201 -1.35 0.97 -19.90
CA ASP A 201 -2.30 -0.06 -20.32
C ASP A 201 -2.64 -1.02 -19.18
N LEU A 202 -1.61 -1.45 -18.39
CA LEU A 202 -1.82 -2.29 -17.22
C LEU A 202 -2.73 -1.60 -16.20
N ILE A 203 -2.46 -0.34 -15.88
CA ILE A 203 -3.25 0.45 -14.91
C ILE A 203 -4.69 0.64 -15.41
N GLN A 204 -4.89 0.94 -16.69
CA GLN A 204 -6.23 1.13 -17.25
C GLN A 204 -7.03 -0.17 -17.26
N GLY A 205 -6.38 -1.31 -17.55
CA GLY A 205 -7.01 -2.62 -17.49
C GLY A 205 -7.42 -3.00 -16.06
N MET A 206 -6.49 -2.82 -15.09
CA MET A 206 -6.78 -3.07 -13.68
C MET A 206 -7.88 -2.13 -13.14
N ALA A 207 -7.88 -0.85 -13.55
CA ALA A 207 -8.93 0.09 -13.17
C ALA A 207 -10.32 -0.36 -13.67
N GLY A 208 -10.39 -0.86 -14.91
CA GLY A 208 -11.63 -1.42 -15.44
C GLY A 208 -12.12 -2.62 -14.63
N THR A 209 -11.22 -3.54 -14.29
CA THR A 209 -11.55 -4.71 -13.47
C THR A 209 -11.96 -4.32 -12.03
N PHE A 210 -11.25 -3.38 -11.42
CA PHE A 210 -11.53 -2.91 -10.06
C PHE A 210 -12.86 -2.17 -9.95
N LEU A 211 -13.14 -1.26 -10.90
CA LEU A 211 -14.34 -0.45 -10.88
C LEU A 211 -15.60 -1.24 -11.30
N GLY A 212 -15.42 -2.28 -12.10
CA GLY A 212 -16.52 -3.03 -12.68
C GLY A 212 -17.25 -2.26 -13.78
N GLU A 213 -18.31 -2.86 -14.33
CA GLU A 213 -19.12 -2.27 -15.39
C GLU A 213 -19.78 -0.97 -14.92
N GLY A 214 -19.62 0.11 -15.68
CA GLY A 214 -20.19 1.43 -15.36
C GLY A 214 -19.52 2.17 -14.19
N GLY A 215 -18.40 1.66 -13.68
CA GLY A 215 -17.72 2.26 -12.54
C GLY A 215 -17.16 3.66 -12.82
N ASN A 216 -17.26 4.55 -11.83
CA ASN A 216 -16.84 5.94 -11.94
C ASN A 216 -15.36 6.11 -11.60
N ARG A 217 -14.53 6.42 -12.60
CA ARG A 217 -13.07 6.66 -12.41
C ARG A 217 -12.74 7.89 -11.55
N ARG A 218 -13.72 8.78 -11.31
CA ARG A 218 -13.58 9.97 -10.49
C ARG A 218 -14.25 9.87 -9.12
N ASP A 219 -14.73 8.68 -8.76
CA ASP A 219 -15.23 8.44 -7.41
C ASP A 219 -14.08 8.68 -6.39
N PRO A 220 -14.23 9.59 -5.42
CA PRO A 220 -13.18 9.87 -4.44
C PRO A 220 -12.72 8.64 -3.63
N LEU A 221 -13.53 7.60 -3.52
CA LEU A 221 -13.18 6.35 -2.86
C LEU A 221 -12.41 5.37 -3.77
N ALA A 222 -12.32 5.64 -5.07
CA ALA A 222 -11.46 4.94 -6.02
C ALA A 222 -10.25 5.79 -6.42
N ASN A 223 -10.48 7.08 -6.66
CA ASN A 223 -9.50 8.07 -7.10
C ASN A 223 -9.46 9.25 -6.08
N PRO A 224 -8.71 9.12 -5.00
CA PRO A 224 -8.70 10.11 -3.93
C PRO A 224 -8.08 11.47 -4.33
N LEU A 225 -7.54 11.60 -5.52
CA LEU A 225 -7.12 12.90 -6.07
C LEU A 225 -8.30 13.84 -6.34
N HIS A 226 -9.54 13.31 -6.37
CA HIS A 226 -10.79 14.08 -6.46
C HIS A 226 -11.45 14.32 -5.08
N ALA A 227 -10.81 13.91 -3.99
CA ALA A 227 -11.35 14.05 -2.64
C ALA A 227 -11.05 15.42 -2.03
N ASP A 228 -11.88 15.83 -1.05
CA ASP A 228 -11.52 16.87 -0.10
C ASP A 228 -10.72 16.25 1.05
N LEU A 229 -9.46 16.65 1.22
CA LEU A 229 -8.58 16.20 2.30
C LEU A 229 -8.60 17.11 3.54
N LYS A 230 -9.48 18.08 3.64
CA LYS A 230 -9.57 18.95 4.83
C LYS A 230 -9.81 18.10 6.09
N GLY A 231 -9.00 18.32 7.13
CA GLY A 231 -9.07 17.57 8.38
C GLY A 231 -8.51 16.13 8.30
N PHE A 232 -7.86 15.78 7.20
CA PHE A 232 -7.19 14.50 7.07
C PHE A 232 -5.99 14.38 8.03
N PRO A 233 -5.66 13.17 8.52
CA PRO A 233 -4.46 12.99 9.34
C PRO A 233 -3.18 13.23 8.52
N PRO A 234 -2.02 13.46 9.18
CA PRO A 234 -0.75 13.60 8.50
C PRO A 234 -0.41 12.44 7.56
N ILE A 235 0.20 12.76 6.42
CA ILE A 235 0.54 11.80 5.36
C ILE A 235 2.05 11.73 5.18
N TYR A 236 2.60 10.52 5.09
CA TYR A 236 3.96 10.25 4.63
C TYR A 236 3.91 9.42 3.36
N ILE A 237 4.29 10.00 2.24
CA ILE A 237 4.30 9.33 0.94
C ILE A 237 5.74 8.94 0.63
N GLN A 238 5.96 7.68 0.26
CA GLN A 238 7.29 7.20 -0.15
C GLN A 238 7.17 6.49 -1.50
N THR A 239 8.02 6.87 -2.47
CA THR A 239 7.96 6.38 -3.85
C THR A 239 9.35 6.31 -4.47
N GLY A 240 9.54 5.45 -5.45
CA GLY A 240 10.73 5.42 -6.28
C GLY A 240 10.74 6.52 -7.35
N ALA A 241 11.93 6.98 -7.71
CA ALA A 241 12.06 8.02 -8.74
C ALA A 241 11.84 7.48 -10.16
N ASP A 242 11.98 6.18 -10.37
CA ASP A 242 11.87 5.56 -11.68
C ASP A 242 10.48 5.01 -12.00
N GLU A 243 9.48 5.27 -11.12
CA GLU A 243 8.11 4.80 -11.26
C GLU A 243 7.27 5.65 -12.22
N THR A 244 6.39 5.01 -12.97
CA THR A 244 5.35 5.69 -13.75
C THR A 244 4.25 6.28 -12.87
N LEU A 245 4.03 5.75 -11.65
CA LEU A 245 3.08 6.27 -10.65
C LEU A 245 3.65 7.43 -9.80
N LEU A 246 4.86 7.94 -10.12
CA LEU A 246 5.48 9.03 -9.36
C LEU A 246 4.59 10.27 -9.29
N ASP A 247 3.86 10.59 -10.37
CA ASP A 247 2.97 11.76 -10.38
C ASP A 247 1.73 11.58 -9.51
N ASP A 248 1.26 10.36 -9.26
CA ASP A 248 0.19 10.10 -8.29
C ASP A 248 0.62 10.54 -6.88
N SER A 249 1.86 10.19 -6.51
CA SER A 249 2.47 10.61 -5.25
C SER A 249 2.62 12.14 -5.15
N ARG A 250 3.05 12.80 -6.22
CA ARG A 250 3.18 14.27 -6.30
C ARG A 250 1.84 14.96 -6.20
N LYS A 251 0.84 14.49 -6.98
CA LYS A 251 -0.53 15.03 -6.97
C LYS A 251 -1.17 14.90 -5.59
N LEU A 252 -1.01 13.76 -4.91
CA LEU A 252 -1.51 13.56 -3.55
C LEU A 252 -0.84 14.53 -2.56
N ALA A 253 0.48 14.69 -2.65
CA ALA A 253 1.21 15.62 -1.78
C ALA A 253 0.75 17.07 -1.98
N ASP A 254 0.52 17.48 -3.21
CA ASP A 254 0.04 18.82 -3.53
C ASP A 254 -1.41 19.05 -3.09
N LEU A 255 -2.27 18.07 -3.26
CA LEU A 255 -3.64 18.08 -2.76
C LEU A 255 -3.67 18.21 -1.22
N ALA A 256 -2.84 17.43 -0.53
CA ALA A 256 -2.72 17.47 0.93
C ALA A 256 -2.26 18.87 1.41
N ARG A 257 -1.22 19.44 0.80
CA ARG A 257 -0.74 20.80 1.13
C ARG A 257 -1.82 21.85 0.92
N LYS A 258 -2.54 21.80 -0.23
CA LYS A 258 -3.66 22.72 -0.53
C LYS A 258 -4.80 22.59 0.47
N SER A 259 -5.00 21.42 1.03
CA SER A 259 -6.02 21.13 2.05
C SER A 259 -5.57 21.47 3.49
N GLY A 260 -4.35 21.97 3.68
CA GLY A 260 -3.80 22.28 5.01
C GLY A 260 -3.37 21.04 5.79
N VAL A 261 -3.15 19.90 5.13
CA VAL A 261 -2.73 18.63 5.73
C VAL A 261 -1.20 18.56 5.77
N GLY A 262 -0.65 18.16 6.92
CA GLY A 262 0.79 17.92 7.05
C GLY A 262 1.21 16.72 6.16
N VAL A 263 2.11 16.96 5.21
CA VAL A 263 2.57 15.93 4.28
C VAL A 263 4.09 15.94 4.13
N THR A 264 4.66 14.74 4.16
CA THR A 264 6.03 14.46 3.76
C THR A 264 5.99 13.61 2.50
N LEU A 265 6.68 14.05 1.44
CA LEU A 265 6.89 13.27 0.22
C LEU A 265 8.36 12.93 0.11
N GLU A 266 8.66 11.65 0.12
CA GLU A 266 10.00 11.10 -0.10
C GLU A 266 10.05 10.39 -1.46
N ILE A 267 10.90 10.89 -2.36
CA ILE A 267 11.19 10.28 -3.66
C ILE A 267 12.60 9.71 -3.57
N VAL A 268 12.71 8.38 -3.65
CA VAL A 268 13.99 7.69 -3.50
C VAL A 268 14.62 7.48 -4.89
N PRO A 269 15.82 8.06 -5.15
CA PRO A 269 16.47 7.95 -6.44
C PRO A 269 16.73 6.50 -6.88
N GLU A 270 16.61 6.24 -8.18
CA GLU A 270 16.94 4.95 -8.81
C GLU A 270 16.11 3.75 -8.29
N MET A 271 15.01 4.00 -7.57
CA MET A 271 14.15 2.92 -7.05
C MET A 271 12.94 2.68 -7.95
N GLN A 272 12.62 1.38 -8.06
CA GLN A 272 11.46 0.85 -8.76
C GLN A 272 10.19 0.91 -7.89
N HIS A 273 9.05 0.64 -8.50
CA HIS A 273 7.75 0.54 -7.84
C HIS A 273 7.82 -0.40 -6.62
N VAL A 274 7.36 0.08 -5.47
CA VAL A 274 7.34 -0.67 -4.18
C VAL A 274 8.68 -1.33 -3.84
N PHE A 275 9.79 -0.61 -3.99
CA PHE A 275 11.14 -1.10 -3.67
C PHE A 275 11.28 -1.57 -2.21
N GLN A 276 10.35 -1.22 -1.34
CA GLN A 276 10.28 -1.67 0.05
C GLN A 276 10.14 -3.20 0.18
N PHE A 277 9.71 -3.92 -0.86
CA PHE A 277 9.77 -5.39 -0.87
C PHE A 277 11.18 -5.95 -0.65
N LEU A 278 12.22 -5.16 -0.89
CA LEU A 278 13.60 -5.54 -0.61
C LEU A 278 14.00 -5.38 0.87
N ALA A 279 13.05 -5.16 1.78
CA ALA A 279 13.32 -5.08 3.22
C ALA A 279 14.04 -6.34 3.74
N GLY A 280 15.10 -6.12 4.53
CA GLY A 280 15.97 -7.18 5.03
C GLY A 280 16.97 -7.72 3.99
N THR A 281 16.94 -7.23 2.75
CA THR A 281 17.87 -7.66 1.67
C THR A 281 18.62 -6.50 1.04
N ALA A 282 18.02 -5.32 0.90
CA ALA A 282 18.65 -4.14 0.32
C ALA A 282 18.71 -2.97 1.30
N PRO A 283 19.86 -2.27 1.39
CA PRO A 283 20.04 -1.15 2.32
C PRO A 283 19.11 0.04 2.04
N GLU A 284 18.68 0.25 0.78
CA GLU A 284 17.74 1.30 0.39
C GLU A 284 16.36 1.07 1.02
N ALA A 285 15.86 -0.15 0.95
CA ALA A 285 14.57 -0.53 1.53
C ALA A 285 14.61 -0.45 3.07
N ASP A 286 15.68 -0.95 3.70
CA ASP A 286 15.86 -0.88 5.14
C ASP A 286 15.95 0.56 5.63
N ALA A 287 16.66 1.42 4.90
CA ALA A 287 16.76 2.84 5.22
C ALA A 287 15.42 3.55 5.06
N ALA A 288 14.66 3.22 4.02
CA ALA A 288 13.33 3.76 3.77
C ALA A 288 12.35 3.40 4.88
N ILE A 289 12.33 2.13 5.31
CA ILE A 289 11.49 1.67 6.44
C ILE A 289 11.89 2.36 7.76
N ARG A 290 13.19 2.56 8.02
CA ARG A 290 13.62 3.31 9.21
C ARG A 290 13.10 4.74 9.20
N ARG A 291 13.24 5.49 8.09
CA ARG A 291 12.73 6.88 7.99
C ARG A 291 11.22 6.96 8.17
N LEU A 292 10.48 6.03 7.59
CA LEU A 292 9.05 5.90 7.79
C LEU A 292 8.71 5.64 9.27
N ALA A 293 9.44 4.75 9.93
CA ALA A 293 9.26 4.44 11.34
C ALA A 293 9.55 5.66 12.22
N ASP A 294 10.67 6.35 12.00
CA ASP A 294 11.05 7.56 12.73
C ASP A 294 9.99 8.67 12.61
N TRP A 295 9.36 8.79 11.44
CA TRP A 295 8.30 9.76 11.20
C TRP A 295 6.98 9.42 11.92
N VAL A 296 6.58 8.13 11.96
CA VAL A 296 5.27 7.74 12.50
C VAL A 296 5.27 7.47 13.99
N ARG A 297 6.39 7.01 14.58
CA ARG A 297 6.51 6.68 16.00
C ARG A 297 5.97 7.78 16.93
N PRO A 298 6.38 9.07 16.81
CA PRO A 298 5.84 10.14 17.66
C PRO A 298 4.32 10.34 17.51
N LYS A 299 3.77 10.10 16.30
CA LYS A 299 2.33 10.22 16.04
C LYS A 299 1.51 9.13 16.70
N LEU A 300 2.11 7.95 16.88
CA LEU A 300 1.54 6.83 17.64
C LEU A 300 1.82 6.92 19.16
N GLY A 301 2.51 7.98 19.62
CA GLY A 301 2.93 8.12 21.01
C GLY A 301 4.00 7.10 21.42
N LEU A 302 4.82 6.67 20.47
CA LEU A 302 6.01 5.87 20.67
C LEU A 302 7.22 6.82 20.63
N GLY A 303 7.89 6.97 21.75
CA GLY A 303 9.10 7.78 21.91
C GLY A 303 10.34 7.11 21.35
#